data_b827dff91b35e93d1525cae0b53dbf52
#
_entry.id   b827dff91b35e93d1525cae0b53dbf52
#
_cell.length_a   1.000
_cell.length_b   1.000
_cell.length_c   1.000
_cell.angle_alpha   90.00
_cell.angle_beta   90.00
_cell.angle_gamma   90.00
#
_symmetry.space_group_name_H-M   'P 1'
#
loop_
_entity.id
_entity.type
_entity.pdbx_description
1 polymer ?
#
loop_
_entity_poly.entity_id
_entity_poly.type
_entity_poly.pdbx_seq_one_letter_code
_entity_poly.pdbx_strand_id
1 'polypeptide(L)'
;MGASNVLRQAEIAALGLREEDTLRVEMLEPVGIFLPIPREDIAFLAPQLAHFALDTLAIELVGTSAWTDPGVLEAVEPRYLNGVVATAPLGVGPSSPGLERFRVAYEEYFQRTLVSPTAALGYDAALLLLEALRPGRVGPGQVREAFRNLRDIEGATGTFSVIDDRVVRSTEVVRINNRALDPVPIF
;
A
#
# COMPACT_ATOMS: atom_id res chain seq x y z
N MET A 1 -10.45 -22.08 -23.30
CA MET A 1 -11.42 -21.12 -23.90
C MET A 1 -11.96 -20.32 -22.73
N GLY A 2 -11.23 -19.31 -22.30
CA GLY A 2 -11.55 -18.75 -21.02
C GLY A 2 -11.84 -17.25 -21.08
N ALA A 3 -11.26 -16.53 -20.24
CA ALA A 3 -11.50 -15.16 -19.88
C ALA A 3 -11.21 -14.14 -20.99
N SER A 4 -10.34 -14.46 -21.93
CA SER A 4 -10.16 -13.66 -23.16
C SER A 4 -11.50 -13.43 -23.90
N ASN A 5 -12.44 -14.38 -23.80
CA ASN A 5 -13.77 -14.25 -24.40
C ASN A 5 -14.73 -13.40 -23.55
N VAL A 6 -14.64 -13.44 -22.24
CA VAL A 6 -15.60 -12.74 -21.38
C VAL A 6 -15.30 -11.22 -21.33
N LEU A 7 -14.03 -10.85 -21.21
CA LEU A 7 -13.62 -9.44 -21.31
C LEU A 7 -13.89 -8.91 -22.71
N ARG A 8 -13.60 -9.70 -23.73
CA ARG A 8 -13.92 -9.38 -25.12
C ARG A 8 -15.41 -9.11 -25.32
N GLN A 9 -16.29 -9.94 -24.77
CA GLN A 9 -17.73 -9.74 -24.86
C GLN A 9 -18.21 -8.53 -24.07
N ALA A 10 -17.64 -8.27 -22.89
CA ALA A 10 -17.97 -7.10 -22.10
C ALA A 10 -17.49 -5.79 -22.76
N GLU A 11 -16.30 -5.77 -23.34
CA GLU A 11 -15.79 -4.64 -24.14
C GLU A 11 -16.60 -4.42 -25.40
N ILE A 12 -16.92 -5.47 -26.12
CA ILE A 12 -17.78 -5.43 -27.33
C ILE A 12 -19.11 -4.78 -26.96
N ALA A 13 -19.74 -5.23 -25.89
CA ALA A 13 -21.03 -4.71 -25.44
C ALA A 13 -20.93 -3.24 -24.97
N ALA A 14 -19.85 -2.87 -24.26
CA ALA A 14 -19.64 -1.50 -23.77
C ALA A 14 -19.35 -0.49 -24.89
N LEU A 15 -18.68 -0.93 -25.96
CA LEU A 15 -18.31 -0.09 -27.10
C LEU A 15 -19.32 -0.13 -28.24
N GLY A 16 -20.39 -0.96 -28.12
CA GLY A 16 -21.39 -1.14 -29.19
C GLY A 16 -20.82 -1.78 -30.46
N LEU A 17 -19.70 -2.50 -30.34
CA LEU A 17 -19.01 -3.16 -31.43
C LEU A 17 -19.65 -4.51 -31.75
N ARG A 18 -19.49 -4.99 -32.98
CA ARG A 18 -19.85 -6.35 -33.36
C ARG A 18 -18.69 -7.30 -33.08
N GLU A 19 -18.98 -8.56 -32.87
CA GLU A 19 -17.99 -9.60 -32.59
C GLU A 19 -16.87 -9.67 -33.66
N GLU A 20 -17.19 -9.39 -34.89
CA GLU A 20 -16.26 -9.31 -36.02
C GLU A 20 -15.28 -8.11 -35.94
N ASP A 21 -15.66 -7.05 -35.22
CA ASP A 21 -14.82 -5.85 -35.05
C ASP A 21 -13.74 -6.05 -34.01
N THR A 22 -13.88 -7.05 -33.13
CA THR A 22 -12.96 -7.30 -32.00
C THR A 22 -11.63 -7.89 -32.41
N LEU A 23 -11.52 -8.44 -33.59
CA LEU A 23 -10.24 -8.94 -34.13
C LEU A 23 -9.22 -7.84 -34.43
N ARG A 24 -9.62 -6.58 -34.30
CA ARG A 24 -8.78 -5.39 -34.60
C ARG A 24 -8.51 -4.50 -33.39
N VAL A 25 -9.02 -4.85 -32.21
CA VAL A 25 -8.72 -4.06 -30.99
C VAL A 25 -7.36 -4.50 -30.44
N GLU A 26 -6.33 -3.82 -30.87
CA GLU A 26 -5.03 -3.85 -30.21
C GLU A 26 -5.04 -2.79 -29.09
N MET A 27 -4.72 -3.20 -27.87
CA MET A 27 -4.45 -2.23 -26.79
C MET A 27 -3.11 -1.56 -27.11
N LEU A 28 -3.18 -0.35 -27.63
CA LEU A 28 -2.00 0.42 -28.05
C LEU A 28 -1.23 1.04 -26.89
N GLU A 29 -1.83 1.09 -25.68
CA GLU A 29 -1.23 1.67 -24.49
C GLU A 29 -1.36 0.72 -23.29
N PRO A 30 -0.41 0.77 -22.35
CA PRO A 30 -0.53 0.00 -21.12
C PRO A 30 -1.76 0.46 -20.33
N VAL A 31 -2.60 -0.47 -19.94
CA VAL A 31 -3.82 -0.22 -19.15
C VAL A 31 -3.60 -0.68 -17.73
N GLY A 32 -3.95 0.17 -16.75
CA GLY A 32 -3.97 -0.17 -15.35
C GLY A 32 -5.39 -0.41 -14.84
N ILE A 33 -5.58 -1.43 -14.02
CA ILE A 33 -6.83 -1.65 -13.28
C ILE A 33 -6.58 -1.34 -11.80
N PHE A 34 -7.27 -0.31 -11.29
CA PHE A 34 -7.20 0.03 -9.87
C PHE A 34 -8.23 -0.75 -9.07
N LEU A 35 -7.76 -1.47 -8.06
CA LEU A 35 -8.54 -2.39 -7.22
C LEU A 35 -8.51 -1.93 -5.75
N PRO A 36 -9.36 -0.95 -5.36
CA PRO A 36 -9.46 -0.47 -3.98
C PRO A 36 -10.31 -1.41 -3.12
N ILE A 37 -9.81 -2.61 -2.90
CA ILE A 37 -10.55 -3.70 -2.24
C ILE A 37 -10.15 -3.77 -0.77
N PRO A 38 -11.11 -4.01 0.14
CA PRO A 38 -10.84 -4.27 1.54
C PRO A 38 -9.95 -5.52 1.72
N ARG A 39 -9.13 -5.51 2.77
CA ARG A 39 -8.17 -6.59 3.06
C ARG A 39 -8.81 -7.97 3.11
N GLU A 40 -9.98 -8.08 3.72
CA GLU A 40 -10.75 -9.31 3.90
C GLU A 40 -11.22 -9.95 2.59
N ASP A 41 -11.37 -9.16 1.54
CA ASP A 41 -11.89 -9.63 0.25
C ASP A 41 -10.75 -10.01 -0.73
N ILE A 42 -9.51 -9.61 -0.47
CA ILE A 42 -8.38 -9.85 -1.38
C ILE A 42 -8.12 -11.34 -1.55
N ALA A 43 -8.17 -12.11 -0.47
CA ALA A 43 -7.95 -13.57 -0.52
C ALA A 43 -8.97 -14.30 -1.39
N PHE A 44 -10.17 -13.74 -1.51
CA PHE A 44 -11.21 -14.25 -2.40
C PHE A 44 -11.05 -13.76 -3.82
N LEU A 45 -10.73 -12.48 -4.01
CA LEU A 45 -10.68 -11.86 -5.33
C LEU A 45 -9.41 -12.22 -6.11
N ALA A 46 -8.24 -12.24 -5.49
CA ALA A 46 -6.97 -12.45 -6.19
C ALA A 46 -6.94 -13.74 -7.04
N PRO A 47 -7.43 -14.90 -6.54
CA PRO A 47 -7.57 -16.08 -7.37
C PRO A 47 -8.57 -15.93 -8.54
N GLN A 48 -9.60 -15.10 -8.39
CA GLN A 48 -10.58 -14.85 -9.46
C GLN A 48 -9.96 -14.09 -10.64
N LEU A 49 -9.06 -13.15 -10.37
CA LEU A 49 -8.35 -12.42 -11.41
C LEU A 49 -7.56 -13.39 -12.31
N ALA A 50 -6.88 -14.36 -11.72
CA ALA A 50 -6.17 -15.38 -12.46
C ALA A 50 -7.14 -16.37 -13.16
N HIS A 51 -8.27 -16.73 -12.52
CA HIS A 51 -9.28 -17.59 -13.13
C HIS A 51 -9.86 -16.99 -14.41
N PHE A 52 -10.05 -15.68 -14.42
CA PHE A 52 -10.49 -14.94 -15.61
C PHE A 52 -9.35 -14.51 -16.53
N ALA A 53 -8.12 -15.01 -16.29
CA ALA A 53 -6.90 -14.75 -17.06
C ALA A 53 -6.57 -13.25 -17.20
N LEU A 54 -6.95 -12.43 -16.23
CA LEU A 54 -6.59 -11.02 -16.20
C LEU A 54 -5.07 -10.81 -16.03
N ASP A 55 -4.42 -11.76 -15.38
CA ASP A 55 -2.97 -11.83 -15.21
C ASP A 55 -2.20 -12.13 -16.53
N THR A 56 -2.91 -12.59 -17.57
CA THR A 56 -2.32 -12.87 -18.90
C THR A 56 -2.45 -11.70 -19.86
N LEU A 57 -3.19 -10.66 -19.48
CA LEU A 57 -3.34 -9.45 -20.28
C LEU A 57 -2.16 -8.50 -20.01
N ALA A 58 -1.86 -7.65 -21.00
CA ALA A 58 -0.86 -6.59 -20.84
C ALA A 58 -1.43 -5.42 -20.00
N ILE A 59 -1.91 -5.74 -18.78
CA ILE A 59 -2.49 -4.79 -17.83
C ILE A 59 -1.67 -4.78 -16.55
N GLU A 60 -1.62 -3.63 -15.89
CA GLU A 60 -1.04 -3.49 -14.58
C GLU A 60 -2.14 -3.45 -13.51
N LEU A 61 -2.07 -4.36 -12.54
CA LEU A 61 -2.98 -4.37 -11.41
C LEU A 61 -2.45 -3.42 -10.34
N VAL A 62 -3.27 -2.45 -9.95
CA VAL A 62 -2.90 -1.43 -8.97
C VAL A 62 -3.82 -1.56 -7.75
N GLY A 63 -3.22 -1.80 -6.61
CA GLY A 63 -3.92 -1.99 -5.33
C GLY A 63 -3.68 -0.85 -4.35
N THR A 64 -4.45 -0.89 -3.26
CA THR A 64 -4.21 -0.08 -2.07
C THR A 64 -3.21 -0.78 -1.14
N SER A 65 -2.91 -0.14 -0.01
CA SER A 65 -2.10 -0.74 1.06
C SER A 65 -2.68 -2.03 1.67
N ALA A 66 -3.94 -2.32 1.42
CA ALA A 66 -4.54 -3.58 1.82
C ALA A 66 -3.87 -4.80 1.16
N TRP A 67 -3.38 -4.64 -0.08
CA TRP A 67 -2.68 -5.70 -0.82
C TRP A 67 -1.30 -6.02 -0.26
N THR A 68 -0.67 -5.08 0.44
CA THR A 68 0.64 -5.25 1.06
C THR A 68 0.55 -5.65 2.54
N ASP A 69 -0.66 -5.88 3.06
CA ASP A 69 -0.85 -6.36 4.44
C ASP A 69 -0.18 -7.71 4.65
N PRO A 70 0.64 -7.89 5.70
CA PRO A 70 1.33 -9.15 5.96
C PRO A 70 0.41 -10.37 6.02
N GLY A 71 -0.80 -10.21 6.59
CA GLY A 71 -1.78 -11.29 6.65
C GLY A 71 -2.30 -11.69 5.27
N VAL A 72 -2.42 -10.75 4.34
CA VAL A 72 -2.79 -11.04 2.94
C VAL A 72 -1.64 -11.74 2.23
N LEU A 73 -0.41 -11.24 2.38
CA LEU A 73 0.78 -11.84 1.77
C LEU A 73 1.03 -13.27 2.24
N GLU A 74 0.63 -13.58 3.49
CA GLU A 74 0.74 -14.93 4.04
C GLU A 74 -0.41 -15.85 3.60
N ALA A 75 -1.64 -15.35 3.62
CA ALA A 75 -2.85 -16.13 3.37
C ALA A 75 -3.08 -16.46 1.88
N VAL A 76 -2.62 -15.58 0.97
CA VAL A 76 -2.82 -15.73 -0.47
C VAL A 76 -1.60 -16.37 -1.12
N GLU A 77 -1.84 -17.30 -2.05
CA GLU A 77 -0.74 -17.89 -2.81
C GLU A 77 0.01 -16.81 -3.62
N PRO A 78 1.36 -16.79 -3.58
CA PRO A 78 2.17 -15.75 -4.23
C PRO A 78 1.83 -15.50 -5.70
N ARG A 79 1.52 -16.56 -6.44
CA ARG A 79 1.18 -16.46 -7.88
C ARG A 79 0.01 -15.52 -8.19
N TYR A 80 -0.93 -15.36 -7.24
CA TYR A 80 -2.10 -14.50 -7.41
C TYR A 80 -1.84 -13.04 -7.05
N LEU A 81 -0.72 -12.77 -6.37
CA LEU A 81 -0.33 -11.43 -5.95
C LEU A 81 0.84 -10.88 -6.77
N ASN A 82 1.58 -11.76 -7.45
CA ASN A 82 2.76 -11.36 -8.21
C ASN A 82 2.42 -10.34 -9.30
N GLY A 83 3.23 -9.28 -9.36
CA GLY A 83 3.06 -8.22 -10.34
C GLY A 83 2.12 -7.10 -9.88
N VAL A 84 1.30 -7.29 -8.86
CA VAL A 84 0.44 -6.23 -8.33
C VAL A 84 1.29 -5.08 -7.79
N VAL A 85 1.00 -3.89 -8.27
CA VAL A 85 1.58 -2.63 -7.76
C VAL A 85 0.65 -2.07 -6.70
N ALA A 86 1.19 -1.74 -5.54
CA ALA A 86 0.37 -1.22 -4.45
C ALA A 86 1.13 -0.21 -3.59
N THR A 87 0.42 0.55 -2.79
CA THR A 87 1.06 1.44 -1.81
C THR A 87 1.49 0.64 -0.59
N ALA A 88 2.70 0.91 -0.10
CA ALA A 88 3.18 0.38 1.18
C ALA A 88 3.05 1.46 2.25
N PRO A 89 2.07 1.34 3.18
CA PRO A 89 1.74 2.45 4.08
C PRO A 89 2.77 2.70 5.18
N LEU A 90 3.65 1.76 5.47
CA LEU A 90 4.30 1.73 6.78
C LEU A 90 5.78 1.36 6.74
N GLY A 91 6.50 1.70 5.68
CA GLY A 91 7.88 1.23 5.58
C GLY A 91 7.95 -0.30 5.74
N VAL A 92 6.98 -0.99 5.16
CA VAL A 92 6.85 -2.46 5.15
C VAL A 92 7.86 -3.07 4.18
N GLY A 93 8.63 -2.23 3.50
CA GLY A 93 9.80 -2.70 2.77
C GLY A 93 10.79 -3.36 3.74
N PRO A 94 11.58 -4.33 3.29
CA PRO A 94 12.49 -5.11 4.13
C PRO A 94 13.56 -4.28 4.86
N SER A 95 13.50 -2.98 4.80
CA SER A 95 14.55 -2.06 5.27
C SER A 95 14.01 -0.72 5.77
N SER A 96 12.97 -0.70 6.62
CA SER A 96 12.72 0.51 7.41
C SER A 96 13.58 0.49 8.68
N PRO A 97 14.70 1.23 8.73
CA PRO A 97 15.56 1.26 9.92
C PRO A 97 14.81 1.75 11.16
N GLY A 98 13.79 2.60 10.95
CA GLY A 98 12.91 3.10 12.01
C GLY A 98 12.07 2.00 12.62
N LEU A 99 11.42 1.19 11.81
CA LEU A 99 10.59 0.07 12.27
C LEU A 99 11.43 -0.99 12.99
N GLU A 100 12.61 -1.28 12.48
CA GLU A 100 13.50 -2.24 13.12
C GLU A 100 14.00 -1.74 14.48
N ARG A 101 14.40 -0.47 14.60
CA ARG A 101 14.75 0.14 15.90
C ARG A 101 13.58 0.08 16.88
N PHE A 102 12.38 0.39 16.41
CA PHE A 102 11.17 0.31 17.22
C PHE A 102 10.89 -1.12 17.68
N ARG A 103 10.98 -2.10 16.75
CA ARG A 103 10.75 -3.52 17.06
C ARG A 103 11.68 -4.01 18.16
N VAL A 104 12.97 -3.75 18.02
CA VAL A 104 13.96 -4.14 19.04
C VAL A 104 13.65 -3.51 20.38
N ALA A 105 13.40 -2.20 20.43
CA ALA A 105 13.07 -1.50 21.68
C ALA A 105 11.75 -1.99 22.29
N TYR A 106 10.75 -2.29 21.47
CA TYR A 106 9.47 -2.82 21.90
C TYR A 106 9.63 -4.22 22.54
N GLU A 107 10.35 -5.11 21.86
CA GLU A 107 10.57 -6.49 22.32
C GLU A 107 11.41 -6.51 23.60
N GLU A 108 12.41 -5.64 23.69
CA GLU A 108 13.23 -5.48 24.90
C GLU A 108 12.41 -4.96 26.09
N TYR A 109 11.58 -3.95 25.87
CA TYR A 109 10.80 -3.33 26.94
C TYR A 109 9.64 -4.21 27.42
N PHE A 110 8.88 -4.78 26.48
CA PHE A 110 7.68 -5.55 26.80
C PHE A 110 7.93 -7.06 26.95
N GLN A 111 9.15 -7.55 26.67
CA GLN A 111 9.54 -8.97 26.72
C GLN A 111 8.60 -9.87 25.90
N ARG A 112 8.15 -9.37 24.76
CA ARG A 112 7.27 -10.09 23.81
C ARG A 112 7.47 -9.59 22.39
N THR A 113 7.27 -10.47 21.44
CA THR A 113 7.40 -10.19 20.01
C THR A 113 6.36 -9.17 19.54
N LEU A 114 6.77 -8.26 18.67
CA LEU A 114 5.89 -7.32 17.99
C LEU A 114 5.06 -8.06 16.92
N VAL A 115 3.79 -8.35 17.23
CA VAL A 115 2.90 -9.10 16.35
C VAL A 115 2.25 -8.23 15.27
N SER A 116 2.09 -6.93 15.55
CA SER A 116 1.39 -6.02 14.64
C SER A 116 2.10 -4.68 14.53
N PRO A 117 2.26 -4.14 13.32
CA PRO A 117 2.84 -2.81 13.11
C PRO A 117 1.97 -1.67 13.68
N THR A 118 0.74 -1.95 14.11
CA THR A 118 -0.17 -0.95 14.69
C THR A 118 0.43 -0.27 15.92
N ALA A 119 1.24 -0.99 16.71
CA ALA A 119 1.94 -0.41 17.86
C ALA A 119 2.93 0.68 17.44
N ALA A 120 3.56 0.53 16.27
CA ALA A 120 4.46 1.54 15.72
C ALA A 120 3.73 2.83 15.34
N LEU A 121 2.48 2.74 14.89
CA LEU A 121 1.65 3.94 14.65
C LEU A 121 1.36 4.72 15.94
N GLY A 122 1.08 4.01 17.04
CA GLY A 122 0.92 4.64 18.35
C GLY A 122 2.19 5.33 18.82
N TYR A 123 3.34 4.68 18.60
CA TYR A 123 4.65 5.26 18.90
C TYR A 123 4.88 6.55 18.09
N ASP A 124 4.63 6.53 16.79
CA ASP A 124 4.82 7.69 15.92
C ASP A 124 3.90 8.86 16.31
N ALA A 125 2.65 8.56 16.66
CA ALA A 125 1.73 9.58 17.16
C ALA A 125 2.23 10.22 18.44
N ALA A 126 2.75 9.42 19.39
CA ALA A 126 3.34 9.92 20.62
C ALA A 126 4.62 10.75 20.35
N LEU A 127 5.46 10.29 19.42
CA LEU A 127 6.67 10.99 18.99
C LEU A 127 6.34 12.40 18.45
N LEU A 128 5.36 12.52 17.56
CA LEU A 128 4.93 13.81 17.01
C LEU A 128 4.42 14.75 18.11
N LEU A 129 3.67 14.23 19.09
CA LEU A 129 3.21 15.03 20.22
C LEU A 129 4.36 15.48 21.10
N LEU A 130 5.32 14.61 21.39
CA LEU A 130 6.51 14.94 22.18
C LEU A 130 7.36 16.01 21.50
N GLU A 131 7.52 15.94 20.19
CA GLU A 131 8.21 16.97 19.41
C GLU A 131 7.50 18.33 19.49
N ALA A 132 6.18 18.33 19.46
CA ALA A 132 5.39 19.56 19.64
C ALA A 132 5.43 20.10 21.07
N LEU A 133 5.61 19.23 22.07
CA LEU A 133 5.63 19.56 23.49
C LEU A 133 7.03 19.90 24.04
N ARG A 134 8.06 20.05 23.20
CA ARG A 134 9.42 20.35 23.65
C ARG A 134 9.46 21.47 24.67
N PRO A 135 10.43 21.46 25.62
CA PRO A 135 10.52 22.44 26.71
C PRO A 135 10.46 23.89 26.24
N GLY A 136 9.71 24.72 26.96
CA GLY A 136 9.47 26.13 26.63
C GLY A 136 8.14 26.45 26.00
N ARG A 137 7.34 25.44 25.62
CA ARG A 137 5.99 25.62 25.07
C ARG A 137 4.96 25.28 26.11
N VAL A 138 4.30 26.31 26.67
CA VAL A 138 3.49 26.19 27.91
C VAL A 138 1.99 26.32 27.64
N GLY A 139 1.58 26.71 26.45
CA GLY A 139 0.16 26.94 26.13
C GLY A 139 -0.37 26.14 24.95
N PRO A 140 -1.66 25.79 24.93
CA PRO A 140 -2.26 25.01 23.85
C PRO A 140 -2.04 25.61 22.46
N GLY A 141 -2.05 26.95 22.35
CA GLY A 141 -1.78 27.66 21.09
C GLY A 141 -0.36 27.45 20.58
N GLN A 142 0.63 27.50 21.47
CA GLN A 142 2.04 27.29 21.14
C GLN A 142 2.30 25.84 20.71
N VAL A 143 1.67 24.88 21.38
CA VAL A 143 1.77 23.46 21.04
C VAL A 143 1.16 23.21 19.66
N ARG A 144 -0.02 23.79 19.38
CA ARG A 144 -0.67 23.69 18.07
C ARG A 144 0.19 24.27 16.96
N GLU A 145 0.75 25.46 17.17
CA GLU A 145 1.64 26.09 16.21
C GLU A 145 2.90 25.25 15.98
N ALA A 146 3.49 24.74 17.04
CA ALA A 146 4.64 23.85 16.94
C ALA A 146 4.32 22.57 16.18
N PHE A 147 3.17 21.97 16.44
CA PHE A 147 2.71 20.78 15.70
C PHE A 147 2.56 21.06 14.20
N ARG A 148 1.97 22.19 13.83
CA ARG A 148 1.84 22.63 12.43
C ARG A 148 3.16 22.81 11.69
N ASN A 149 4.21 23.12 12.45
CA ASN A 149 5.56 23.36 11.92
C ASN A 149 6.45 22.11 11.91
N LEU A 150 5.94 20.95 12.32
CA LEU A 150 6.71 19.71 12.23
C LEU A 150 6.99 19.33 10.79
N ARG A 151 8.25 19.11 10.48
CA ARG A 151 8.73 18.67 9.16
C ARG A 151 9.78 17.58 9.34
N ASP A 152 9.72 16.60 8.46
CA ASP A 152 10.72 15.55 8.28
C ASP A 152 11.09 14.83 9.59
N ILE A 153 10.08 14.54 10.42
CA ILE A 153 10.23 13.80 11.67
C ILE A 153 10.35 12.31 11.34
N GLU A 154 11.50 11.75 11.64
CA GLU A 154 11.74 10.31 11.48
C GLU A 154 11.03 9.52 12.58
N GLY A 155 10.06 8.72 12.20
CA GLY A 155 9.33 7.78 13.06
C GLY A 155 9.70 6.33 12.80
N ALA A 156 8.97 5.43 13.45
CA ALA A 156 9.08 3.99 13.23
C ALA A 156 8.51 3.58 11.85
N THR A 157 7.44 4.26 11.41
CA THR A 157 6.71 3.88 10.20
C THR A 157 7.01 4.81 9.01
N GLY A 158 8.07 5.62 9.07
CA GLY A 158 8.50 6.51 8.02
C GLY A 158 8.76 7.94 8.48
N THR A 159 8.94 8.83 7.53
CA THR A 159 9.16 10.26 7.79
C THR A 159 7.83 11.00 7.69
N PHE A 160 7.58 11.87 8.66
CA PHE A 160 6.34 12.63 8.81
C PHE A 160 6.56 14.12 8.67
N SER A 161 5.63 14.79 8.02
CA SER A 161 5.51 16.26 8.00
C SER A 161 4.05 16.65 8.26
N VAL A 162 3.83 17.82 8.86
CA VAL A 162 2.49 18.37 9.00
C VAL A 162 2.28 19.44 7.94
N ILE A 163 1.32 19.22 7.05
CA ILE A 163 0.97 20.12 5.94
C ILE A 163 -0.54 20.37 6.02
N ASP A 164 -0.96 21.62 6.02
CA ASP A 164 -2.38 22.02 6.06
C ASP A 164 -3.17 21.33 7.20
N ASP A 165 -2.60 21.33 8.41
CA ASP A 165 -3.16 20.67 9.60
C ASP A 165 -3.32 19.14 9.49
N ARG A 166 -2.67 18.51 8.53
CA ARG A 166 -2.68 17.07 8.34
C ARG A 166 -1.29 16.48 8.48
N VAL A 167 -1.22 15.34 9.13
CA VAL A 167 0.00 14.54 9.14
C VAL A 167 0.13 13.83 7.80
N VAL A 168 1.15 14.19 7.06
CA VAL A 168 1.51 13.55 5.79
C VAL A 168 2.76 12.72 6.04
N ARG A 169 2.79 11.54 5.50
CA ARG A 169 3.99 10.69 5.49
C ARG A 169 4.35 10.27 4.07
N SER A 170 5.61 9.98 3.85
CA SER A 170 6.05 9.35 2.61
C SER A 170 5.38 7.98 2.47
N THR A 171 4.82 7.75 1.30
CA THR A 171 4.24 6.45 0.92
C THR A 171 5.11 5.87 -0.17
N GLU A 172 5.50 4.63 -0.01
CA GLU A 172 6.21 3.92 -1.07
C GLU A 172 5.22 3.21 -1.97
N VAL A 173 5.52 3.19 -3.26
CA VAL A 173 4.86 2.32 -4.22
C VAL A 173 5.73 1.09 -4.40
N VAL A 174 5.14 -0.06 -4.25
CA VAL A 174 5.86 -1.34 -4.31
C VAL A 174 5.17 -2.28 -5.29
N ARG A 175 5.96 -3.19 -5.86
CA ARG A 175 5.48 -4.34 -6.64
C ARG A 175 5.60 -5.58 -5.79
N ILE A 176 4.55 -6.37 -5.73
CA ILE A 176 4.55 -7.63 -5.00
C ILE A 176 5.25 -8.69 -5.87
N ASN A 177 6.27 -9.33 -5.32
CA ASN A 177 7.02 -10.37 -5.98
C ASN A 177 7.36 -11.50 -4.99
N ASN A 178 6.69 -12.63 -5.10
CA ASN A 178 6.85 -13.79 -4.23
C ASN A 178 6.84 -13.42 -2.72
N ARG A 179 5.85 -12.64 -2.31
CA ARG A 179 5.67 -12.06 -0.97
C ARG A 179 6.68 -10.96 -0.59
N ALA A 180 7.69 -10.71 -1.40
CA ALA A 180 8.55 -9.55 -1.24
C ALA A 180 7.87 -8.30 -1.79
N LEU A 181 8.25 -7.15 -1.26
CA LEU A 181 7.77 -5.84 -1.68
C LEU A 181 8.94 -5.09 -2.30
N ASP A 182 8.98 -5.06 -3.63
CA ASP A 182 10.04 -4.42 -4.38
C ASP A 182 9.66 -2.96 -4.65
N PRO A 183 10.47 -1.96 -4.27
CA PRO A 183 10.18 -0.55 -4.53
C PRO A 183 10.03 -0.28 -6.03
N VAL A 184 8.98 0.45 -6.39
CA VAL A 184 8.77 0.96 -7.76
C VAL A 184 9.18 2.43 -7.79
N PRO A 185 10.17 2.83 -8.61
CA PRO A 185 10.55 4.22 -8.72
C PRO A 185 9.37 5.05 -9.28
N ILE A 186 9.01 6.11 -8.58
CA ILE A 186 8.05 7.10 -9.05
C ILE A 186 8.87 8.20 -9.73
N PHE A 187 8.67 8.40 -11.02
CA PHE A 187 9.33 9.42 -11.82
C PHE A 187 8.54 10.72 -11.79
#